data_4dc5f6abaf3e1d875f88920a198d1033
#
_entry.id   4dc5f6abaf3e1d875f88920a198d1033
#
_cell.length_a   1.000
_cell.length_b   1.000
_cell.length_c   1.000
_cell.angle_alpha   90.00
_cell.angle_beta   90.00
_cell.angle_gamma   90.00
#
_symmetry.space_group_name_H-M   'P 1'
#
loop_
_entity.id
_entity.type
_entity.pdbx_description
1 polymer ?
#
loop_
_entity_poly.entity_id
_entity_poly.type
_entity_poly.pdbx_seq_one_letter_code
_entity_poly.pdbx_strand_id
1 'polypeptide(L)'
;MEQFVVKDGKQLRLGYTTGSCAAAAAKAAGWMLLTGREKKTIGLHTPKGIDLTLHVEEITRGADFVSCAIAKDAGDDPDVTAGALIFARVTLKASPGVDIDGGFGVGRVTKPGLDQSVGNAAINSVPRAMIRENLLEIARELDYPGGFTVEISVPLGEELAKKTFNPRLGIVGGISILGTTGIVEPMSEQALVDTIRVELRQKRTQGDYVLLTPGNYGSDFIRDSLKIDPKTAVQVSNFIGVSLDICKELDFKGALLIGHIGKLVKLGGGMMNTHSKYGDCRTEILSAMAGAEGVDAETIRAMLECVSCDDCLRLLGDRKEKVLLRLMERIRFHLQYRAGDMEIGCAMFSKEYGLLGKTENTEALIGRILSFPSGEAGRAQP
;
A
#
# COMPACT_ATOMS: atom_id res chain seq x y z
N MET A 1 18.77 11.97 18.19
CA MET A 1 17.63 12.73 18.77
C MET A 1 16.38 12.01 18.31
N GLU A 2 15.55 11.54 19.25
CA GLU A 2 14.29 10.89 18.88
C GLU A 2 13.36 11.94 18.25
N GLN A 3 12.76 11.62 17.12
CA GLN A 3 11.83 12.49 16.43
C GLN A 3 10.42 11.93 16.55
N PHE A 4 9.45 12.83 16.67
CA PHE A 4 8.07 12.51 16.93
C PHE A 4 7.14 13.20 15.93
N VAL A 5 5.99 12.60 15.71
CA VAL A 5 4.86 13.19 14.98
C VAL A 5 3.64 13.18 15.89
N VAL A 6 2.80 14.21 15.79
CA VAL A 6 1.52 14.24 16.54
C VAL A 6 0.41 13.75 15.63
N LYS A 7 -0.26 12.65 16.00
CA LYS A 7 -1.44 12.12 15.31
C LYS A 7 -2.55 11.80 16.30
N ASP A 8 -3.75 12.25 16.02
CA ASP A 8 -4.94 12.06 16.85
C ASP A 8 -4.69 12.40 18.33
N GLY A 9 -3.95 13.52 18.57
CA GLY A 9 -3.59 14.01 19.91
C GLY A 9 -2.51 13.19 20.63
N LYS A 10 -1.91 12.18 19.99
CA LYS A 10 -0.83 11.36 20.55
C LYS A 10 0.50 11.72 19.89
N GLN A 11 1.54 11.81 20.70
CA GLN A 11 2.91 11.95 20.24
C GLN A 11 3.46 10.55 19.94
N LEU A 12 3.79 10.29 18.68
CA LEU A 12 4.29 9.00 18.21
C LEU A 12 5.73 9.14 17.71
N ARG A 13 6.60 8.20 18.11
CA ARG A 13 8.00 8.18 17.74
C ARG A 13 8.17 7.70 16.30
N LEU A 14 8.97 8.43 15.53
CA LEU A 14 9.36 8.04 14.18
C LEU A 14 10.34 6.86 14.22
N GLY A 15 10.26 6.02 13.18
CA GLY A 15 11.24 4.97 12.91
C GLY A 15 11.99 5.25 11.61
N TYR A 16 12.78 4.26 11.14
CA TYR A 16 13.46 4.31 9.86
C TYR A 16 13.21 3.03 9.04
N THR A 17 13.25 3.18 7.71
CA THR A 17 12.83 2.15 6.78
C THR A 17 13.89 1.05 6.60
N THR A 18 13.49 -0.12 6.04
CA THR A 18 14.44 -1.16 5.61
C THR A 18 15.47 -0.62 4.61
N GLY A 19 15.07 0.35 3.77
CA GLY A 19 15.98 1.06 2.86
C GLY A 19 17.06 1.86 3.56
N SER A 20 16.70 2.58 4.64
CA SER A 20 17.67 3.30 5.47
C SER A 20 18.63 2.36 6.19
N CYS A 21 18.12 1.23 6.72
CA CYS A 21 18.98 0.22 7.33
C CYS A 21 20.01 -0.34 6.33
N ALA A 22 19.53 -0.71 5.13
CA ALA A 22 20.40 -1.25 4.08
C ALA A 22 21.47 -0.25 3.62
N ALA A 23 21.08 1.04 3.44
CA ALA A 23 22.02 2.10 3.05
C ALA A 23 23.06 2.38 4.14
N ALA A 24 22.64 2.42 5.40
CA ALA A 24 23.53 2.64 6.54
C ALA A 24 24.50 1.44 6.75
N ALA A 25 23.98 0.21 6.65
CA ALA A 25 24.82 -0.99 6.73
C ALA A 25 25.87 -1.02 5.58
N ALA A 26 25.44 -0.71 4.34
CA ALA A 26 26.37 -0.64 3.20
C ALA A 26 27.41 0.46 3.37
N LYS A 27 26.99 1.67 3.83
CA LYS A 27 27.90 2.78 4.15
C LYS A 27 28.95 2.36 5.19
N ALA A 28 28.52 1.75 6.29
CA ALA A 28 29.41 1.32 7.36
C ALA A 28 30.38 0.24 6.87
N ALA A 29 29.89 -0.78 6.17
CA ALA A 29 30.72 -1.86 5.63
C ALA A 29 31.74 -1.35 4.61
N GLY A 30 31.35 -0.48 3.68
CA GLY A 30 32.24 0.15 2.69
C GLY A 30 33.31 0.99 3.35
N TRP A 31 32.97 1.80 4.33
CA TRP A 31 33.94 2.59 5.09
C TRP A 31 34.93 1.72 5.83
N MET A 32 34.44 0.67 6.52
CA MET A 32 35.28 -0.28 7.25
C MET A 32 36.20 -1.08 6.31
N LEU A 33 35.72 -1.39 5.09
CA LEU A 33 36.50 -2.14 4.10
C LEU A 33 37.67 -1.31 3.58
N LEU A 34 37.46 -0.02 3.29
CA LEU A 34 38.51 0.86 2.79
C LEU A 34 39.50 1.29 3.86
N THR A 35 39.02 1.55 5.08
CA THR A 35 39.91 2.07 6.15
C THR A 35 40.58 1.01 6.98
N GLY A 36 40.11 -0.23 6.95
CA GLY A 36 40.56 -1.29 7.84
C GLY A 36 40.12 -1.14 9.31
N ARG A 37 39.40 -0.04 9.66
CA ARG A 37 39.00 0.27 11.04
C ARG A 37 37.55 -0.19 11.30
N GLU A 38 37.23 -0.48 12.55
CA GLU A 38 35.88 -0.79 12.98
C GLU A 38 35.05 0.51 13.18
N LYS A 39 33.79 0.47 12.86
CA LYS A 39 32.85 1.59 13.02
C LYS A 39 31.56 1.12 13.69
N LYS A 40 31.32 1.58 14.93
CA LYS A 40 30.18 1.14 15.77
C LYS A 40 28.91 1.97 15.54
N THR A 41 29.05 3.15 14.94
CA THR A 41 27.93 4.02 14.61
C THR A 41 28.14 4.65 13.24
N ILE A 42 27.06 4.86 12.50
CA ILE A 42 27.11 5.45 11.17
C ILE A 42 26.03 6.54 11.02
N GLY A 43 26.39 7.67 10.45
CA GLY A 43 25.47 8.73 10.06
C GLY A 43 24.87 8.45 8.69
N LEU A 44 23.57 8.67 8.55
CA LEU A 44 22.83 8.56 7.31
C LEU A 44 21.91 9.76 7.13
N HIS A 45 22.09 10.50 6.05
CA HIS A 45 21.11 11.51 5.61
C HIS A 45 20.00 10.85 4.83
N THR A 46 18.73 11.06 5.22
CA THR A 46 17.58 10.44 4.58
C THR A 46 16.97 11.34 3.51
N PRO A 47 16.24 10.82 2.51
CA PRO A 47 15.53 11.63 1.53
C PRO A 47 14.53 12.63 2.13
N LYS A 48 14.04 12.37 3.36
CA LYS A 48 13.19 13.29 4.11
C LYS A 48 13.96 14.51 4.67
N GLY A 49 15.30 14.53 4.56
CA GLY A 49 16.15 15.59 5.13
C GLY A 49 16.44 15.40 6.63
N ILE A 50 16.27 14.18 7.15
CA ILE A 50 16.53 13.84 8.55
C ILE A 50 17.86 13.09 8.64
N ASP A 51 18.73 13.53 9.54
CA ASP A 51 19.99 12.87 9.84
C ASP A 51 19.78 11.81 10.93
N LEU A 52 20.11 10.57 10.59
CA LEU A 52 20.08 9.42 11.50
C LEU A 52 21.50 9.10 11.97
N THR A 53 21.64 8.69 13.24
CA THR A 53 22.84 8.07 13.77
C THR A 53 22.45 6.65 14.21
N LEU A 54 22.94 5.65 13.50
CA LEU A 54 22.52 4.27 13.64
C LEU A 54 23.65 3.41 14.20
N HIS A 55 23.32 2.46 15.08
CA HIS A 55 24.27 1.48 15.62
C HIS A 55 24.56 0.39 14.59
N VAL A 56 25.84 0.07 14.46
CA VAL A 56 26.32 -0.99 13.57
C VAL A 56 26.50 -2.25 14.38
N GLU A 57 25.84 -3.32 13.96
CA GLU A 57 25.78 -4.60 14.65
C GLU A 57 26.39 -5.72 13.78
N GLU A 58 26.71 -6.86 14.38
CA GLU A 58 27.10 -8.09 13.71
C GLU A 58 28.24 -7.91 12.66
N ILE A 59 29.29 -7.16 13.04
CA ILE A 59 30.41 -6.87 12.13
C ILE A 59 31.22 -8.14 11.89
N THR A 60 31.35 -8.55 10.63
CA THR A 60 32.14 -9.67 10.17
C THR A 60 33.12 -9.21 9.07
N ARG A 61 34.39 -9.61 9.18
CA ARG A 61 35.43 -9.32 8.19
C ARG A 61 35.91 -10.60 7.55
N GLY A 62 35.91 -10.65 6.23
CA GLY A 62 36.61 -11.67 5.45
C GLY A 62 37.87 -11.12 4.82
N ALA A 63 38.48 -11.90 3.93
CA ALA A 63 39.69 -11.49 3.23
C ALA A 63 39.43 -10.33 2.24
N ASP A 64 38.27 -10.31 1.64
CA ASP A 64 37.88 -9.39 0.56
C ASP A 64 36.53 -8.64 0.82
N PHE A 65 35.93 -8.83 1.99
CA PHE A 65 34.64 -8.21 2.31
C PHE A 65 34.54 -7.74 3.76
N VAL A 66 33.63 -6.83 3.98
CA VAL A 66 33.05 -6.54 5.29
C VAL A 66 31.52 -6.72 5.19
N SER A 67 30.96 -7.37 6.21
CA SER A 67 29.50 -7.46 6.40
C SER A 67 29.15 -6.89 7.76
N CYS A 68 28.06 -6.13 7.84
CA CYS A 68 27.50 -5.67 9.10
C CYS A 68 26.00 -5.46 8.95
N ALA A 69 25.31 -5.29 10.08
CA ALA A 69 23.86 -5.11 10.12
C ALA A 69 23.46 -3.80 10.80
N ILE A 70 22.25 -3.35 10.47
CA ILE A 70 21.51 -2.34 11.21
C ILE A 70 20.18 -2.96 11.64
N ALA A 71 19.86 -2.90 12.94
CA ALA A 71 18.57 -3.32 13.44
C ALA A 71 17.50 -2.29 13.03
N LYS A 72 16.39 -2.77 12.44
CA LYS A 72 15.30 -1.90 12.04
C LYS A 72 14.49 -1.43 13.24
N ASP A 73 14.38 -0.12 13.41
CA ASP A 73 13.48 0.50 14.37
C ASP A 73 12.28 1.10 13.63
N ALA A 74 11.09 0.60 13.95
CA ALA A 74 9.84 1.06 13.34
C ALA A 74 9.21 2.26 14.09
N GLY A 75 9.83 2.73 15.17
CA GLY A 75 9.20 3.71 16.05
C GLY A 75 7.96 3.11 16.73
N ASP A 76 6.88 3.87 16.77
CA ASP A 76 5.60 3.41 17.32
C ASP A 76 4.68 2.81 16.24
N ASP A 77 5.20 2.52 15.04
CA ASP A 77 4.44 1.83 14.00
C ASP A 77 4.39 0.32 14.24
N PRO A 78 3.22 -0.34 14.12
CA PRO A 78 3.09 -1.79 14.29
C PRO A 78 3.63 -2.59 13.08
N ASP A 79 4.86 -2.29 12.67
CA ASP A 79 5.52 -2.91 11.52
C ASP A 79 6.08 -4.30 11.90
N VAL A 80 5.70 -5.31 11.13
CA VAL A 80 6.16 -6.71 11.34
C VAL A 80 7.67 -6.88 11.15
N THR A 81 8.35 -5.93 10.51
CA THR A 81 9.79 -5.94 10.30
C THR A 81 10.57 -5.24 11.42
N ALA A 82 9.91 -4.74 12.47
CA ALA A 82 10.57 -4.13 13.61
C ALA A 82 11.56 -5.12 14.27
N GLY A 83 12.77 -4.66 14.58
CA GLY A 83 13.84 -5.47 15.14
C GLY A 83 14.58 -6.36 14.15
N ALA A 84 14.17 -6.43 12.88
CA ALA A 84 14.89 -7.22 11.88
C ALA A 84 16.28 -6.64 11.62
N LEU A 85 17.30 -7.51 11.58
CA LEU A 85 18.66 -7.16 11.21
C LEU A 85 18.77 -7.12 9.67
N ILE A 86 19.09 -5.95 9.14
CA ILE A 86 19.33 -5.74 7.71
C ILE A 86 20.82 -5.70 7.48
N PHE A 87 21.36 -6.75 6.88
CA PHE A 87 22.78 -6.90 6.59
C PHE A 87 23.12 -6.28 5.23
N ALA A 88 24.32 -5.72 5.15
CA ALA A 88 25.00 -5.42 3.90
C ALA A 88 26.40 -6.05 3.91
N ARG A 89 26.66 -6.91 2.94
CA ARG A 89 28.00 -7.42 2.61
C ARG A 89 28.55 -6.60 1.46
N VAL A 90 29.71 -5.98 1.65
CA VAL A 90 30.36 -5.11 0.67
C VAL A 90 31.70 -5.69 0.29
N THR A 91 31.97 -5.78 -1.01
CA THR A 91 33.28 -6.12 -1.61
C THR A 91 33.73 -5.01 -2.53
N LEU A 92 35.05 -4.89 -2.73
CA LEU A 92 35.61 -3.94 -3.70
C LEU A 92 35.58 -4.52 -5.11
N LYS A 93 35.41 -3.65 -6.11
CA LYS A 93 35.61 -3.99 -7.52
C LYS A 93 36.51 -2.96 -8.20
N ALA A 94 37.27 -3.41 -9.22
CA ALA A 94 38.21 -2.53 -9.92
C ALA A 94 37.52 -1.44 -10.74
N SER A 95 36.35 -1.77 -11.35
CA SER A 95 35.58 -0.79 -12.15
C SER A 95 34.76 0.13 -11.25
N PRO A 96 34.68 1.43 -11.56
CA PRO A 96 33.82 2.36 -10.83
C PRO A 96 32.34 1.95 -10.83
N GLY A 97 31.59 2.46 -9.83
CA GLY A 97 30.15 2.25 -9.68
C GLY A 97 29.79 1.25 -8.59
N VAL A 98 28.50 1.04 -8.38
CA VAL A 98 27.96 0.20 -7.30
C VAL A 98 26.95 -0.79 -7.87
N ASP A 99 27.27 -2.08 -7.76
CA ASP A 99 26.36 -3.17 -8.10
C ASP A 99 25.62 -3.62 -6.84
N ILE A 100 24.31 -3.74 -6.90
CA ILE A 100 23.46 -4.02 -5.74
C ILE A 100 22.54 -5.19 -6.07
N ASP A 101 22.59 -6.23 -5.24
CA ASP A 101 21.65 -7.34 -5.31
C ASP A 101 21.17 -7.77 -3.91
N GLY A 102 20.12 -8.61 -3.89
CA GLY A 102 19.58 -9.21 -2.67
C GLY A 102 20.05 -10.65 -2.52
N GLY A 103 20.52 -10.96 -1.32
CA GLY A 103 20.83 -12.30 -0.87
C GLY A 103 19.66 -12.91 -0.08
N PHE A 104 20.01 -13.78 0.89
CA PHE A 104 19.06 -14.52 1.69
C PHE A 104 18.04 -13.60 2.41
N GLY A 105 16.74 -13.96 2.33
CA GLY A 105 15.64 -13.24 2.99
C GLY A 105 15.27 -11.88 2.36
N VAL A 106 15.91 -11.48 1.25
CA VAL A 106 15.43 -10.40 0.39
C VAL A 106 14.64 -11.01 -0.76
N GLY A 107 13.41 -10.57 -0.93
CA GLY A 107 12.51 -11.14 -1.92
C GLY A 107 12.97 -10.91 -3.37
N ARG A 108 12.54 -11.79 -4.28
CA ARG A 108 12.69 -11.63 -5.73
C ARG A 108 11.34 -11.29 -6.37
N VAL A 109 11.35 -10.37 -7.30
CA VAL A 109 10.17 -9.97 -8.07
C VAL A 109 9.83 -11.06 -9.09
N THR A 110 8.59 -11.55 -9.06
CA THR A 110 8.10 -12.59 -9.99
C THR A 110 6.96 -12.10 -10.88
N LYS A 111 6.38 -10.93 -10.61
CA LYS A 111 5.27 -10.35 -11.36
C LYS A 111 5.62 -8.94 -11.84
N PRO A 112 5.17 -8.52 -13.03
CA PRO A 112 5.36 -7.15 -13.52
C PRO A 112 4.52 -6.14 -12.70
N GLY A 113 4.81 -4.84 -12.87
CA GLY A 113 4.07 -3.74 -12.23
C GLY A 113 4.64 -3.29 -10.88
N LEU A 114 5.75 -3.89 -10.42
CA LEU A 114 6.53 -3.43 -9.27
C LEU A 114 7.61 -2.43 -9.69
N ASP A 115 8.24 -1.80 -8.69
CA ASP A 115 9.36 -0.86 -8.89
C ASP A 115 10.54 -1.54 -9.62
N GLN A 116 10.82 -2.79 -9.28
CA GLN A 116 11.87 -3.57 -9.91
C GLN A 116 11.32 -4.55 -10.95
N SER A 117 12.11 -4.81 -12.00
CA SER A 117 11.77 -5.78 -13.03
C SER A 117 11.73 -7.20 -12.48
N VAL A 118 10.98 -8.07 -13.16
CA VAL A 118 10.91 -9.50 -12.86
C VAL A 118 12.32 -10.12 -12.88
N GLY A 119 12.61 -10.93 -11.86
CA GLY A 119 13.93 -11.55 -11.63
C GLY A 119 14.85 -10.76 -10.71
N ASN A 120 14.66 -9.45 -10.56
CA ASN A 120 15.49 -8.61 -9.69
C ASN A 120 15.12 -8.79 -8.21
N ALA A 121 16.09 -8.49 -7.34
CA ALA A 121 15.83 -8.38 -5.91
C ALA A 121 14.85 -7.23 -5.64
N ALA A 122 13.91 -7.44 -4.71
CA ALA A 122 12.94 -6.46 -4.26
C ALA A 122 13.57 -5.36 -3.39
N ILE A 123 14.59 -4.70 -3.94
CA ILE A 123 15.25 -3.51 -3.39
C ILE A 123 14.82 -2.34 -4.26
N ASN A 124 13.93 -1.50 -3.76
CA ASN A 124 13.32 -0.44 -4.55
C ASN A 124 14.32 0.65 -4.98
N SER A 125 13.93 1.47 -5.95
CA SER A 125 14.79 2.48 -6.59
C SER A 125 15.39 3.46 -5.60
N VAL A 126 14.62 3.97 -4.63
CA VAL A 126 15.12 4.91 -3.61
C VAL A 126 16.17 4.26 -2.69
N PRO A 127 15.94 3.09 -2.06
CA PRO A 127 17.00 2.37 -1.35
C PRO A 127 18.27 2.11 -2.18
N ARG A 128 18.10 1.72 -3.46
CA ARG A 128 19.26 1.53 -4.36
C ARG A 128 20.03 2.82 -4.58
N ALA A 129 19.34 3.95 -4.75
CA ALA A 129 19.97 5.26 -4.86
C ALA A 129 20.72 5.63 -3.57
N MET A 130 20.09 5.46 -2.41
CA MET A 130 20.70 5.72 -1.10
C MET A 130 21.98 4.90 -0.89
N ILE A 131 21.95 3.59 -1.17
CA ILE A 131 23.14 2.72 -1.07
C ILE A 131 24.24 3.23 -1.98
N ARG A 132 23.92 3.52 -3.25
CA ARG A 132 24.86 3.98 -4.25
C ARG A 132 25.51 5.30 -3.87
N GLU A 133 24.71 6.28 -3.51
CA GLU A 133 25.17 7.64 -3.16
C GLU A 133 26.09 7.63 -1.96
N ASN A 134 25.74 6.91 -0.89
CA ASN A 134 26.54 6.80 0.32
C ASN A 134 27.87 6.07 0.10
N LEU A 135 27.93 5.04 -0.74
CA LEU A 135 29.17 4.36 -1.07
C LEU A 135 30.07 5.21 -1.99
N LEU A 136 29.49 5.92 -2.96
CA LEU A 136 30.24 6.84 -3.82
C LEU A 136 30.75 8.05 -3.04
N GLU A 137 30.01 8.52 -2.02
CA GLU A 137 30.48 9.55 -1.09
C GLU A 137 31.76 9.08 -0.37
N ILE A 138 31.75 7.89 0.24
CA ILE A 138 32.91 7.31 0.92
C ILE A 138 34.08 7.09 -0.05
N ALA A 139 33.82 6.62 -1.27
CA ALA A 139 34.86 6.43 -2.28
C ALA A 139 35.58 7.75 -2.58
N ARG A 140 34.83 8.85 -2.70
CA ARG A 140 35.39 10.20 -2.92
C ARG A 140 36.15 10.70 -1.71
N GLU A 141 35.61 10.54 -0.50
CA GLU A 141 36.25 10.98 0.74
C GLU A 141 37.59 10.28 1.02
N LEU A 142 37.72 9.02 0.56
CA LEU A 142 38.91 8.18 0.79
C LEU A 142 39.76 7.97 -0.47
N ASP A 143 39.54 8.77 -1.52
CA ASP A 143 40.26 8.73 -2.80
C ASP A 143 40.32 7.32 -3.43
N TYR A 144 39.24 6.52 -3.27
CA TYR A 144 39.15 5.20 -3.85
C TYR A 144 38.58 5.26 -5.29
N PRO A 145 39.37 4.89 -6.33
CA PRO A 145 38.97 5.02 -7.72
C PRO A 145 38.08 3.89 -8.24
N GLY A 146 37.97 2.80 -7.49
CA GLY A 146 37.18 1.61 -7.86
C GLY A 146 35.70 1.74 -7.51
N GLY A 147 35.02 0.63 -7.45
CA GLY A 147 33.60 0.53 -7.11
C GLY A 147 33.33 -0.51 -6.04
N PHE A 148 32.05 -0.80 -5.84
CA PHE A 148 31.58 -1.74 -4.81
C PHE A 148 30.57 -2.72 -5.40
N THR A 149 30.60 -3.96 -4.86
CA THR A 149 29.49 -4.90 -4.98
C THR A 149 28.83 -5.05 -3.61
N VAL A 150 27.52 -4.94 -3.56
CA VAL A 150 26.71 -4.96 -2.33
C VAL A 150 25.67 -6.05 -2.41
N GLU A 151 25.65 -6.91 -1.42
CA GLU A 151 24.60 -7.89 -1.19
C GLU A 151 23.84 -7.53 0.08
N ILE A 152 22.52 -7.31 -0.02
CA ILE A 152 21.65 -7.05 1.12
C ILE A 152 20.97 -8.35 1.53
N SER A 153 21.02 -8.72 2.81
CA SER A 153 20.36 -9.91 3.34
C SER A 153 19.64 -9.65 4.66
N VAL A 154 18.63 -10.47 4.93
CA VAL A 154 17.77 -10.37 6.11
C VAL A 154 17.48 -11.78 6.64
N PRO A 155 18.20 -12.27 7.66
CA PRO A 155 18.11 -13.67 8.09
C PRO A 155 16.70 -14.18 8.37
N LEU A 156 15.81 -13.35 8.92
CA LEU A 156 14.41 -13.67 9.19
C LEU A 156 13.45 -13.25 8.06
N GLY A 157 13.99 -12.79 6.94
CA GLY A 157 13.20 -12.13 5.87
C GLY A 157 12.15 -13.02 5.25
N GLU A 158 12.40 -14.32 5.06
CA GLU A 158 11.40 -15.26 4.52
C GLU A 158 10.20 -15.44 5.47
N GLU A 159 10.46 -15.55 6.77
CA GLU A 159 9.41 -15.70 7.78
C GLU A 159 8.58 -14.40 7.94
N LEU A 160 9.26 -13.27 7.95
CA LEU A 160 8.63 -11.97 8.02
C LEU A 160 7.75 -11.70 6.79
N ALA A 161 8.23 -12.07 5.60
CA ALA A 161 7.50 -11.88 4.34
C ALA A 161 6.12 -12.54 4.35
N LYS A 162 5.95 -13.67 5.02
CA LYS A 162 4.65 -14.37 5.15
C LYS A 162 3.58 -13.51 5.82
N LYS A 163 3.98 -12.54 6.63
CA LYS A 163 3.10 -11.60 7.36
C LYS A 163 2.93 -10.25 6.66
N THR A 164 3.52 -10.09 5.47
CA THR A 164 3.45 -8.88 4.65
C THR A 164 2.58 -9.07 3.42
N PHE A 165 2.44 -8.03 2.60
CA PHE A 165 1.79 -8.11 1.28
C PHE A 165 2.67 -8.75 0.20
N ASN A 166 3.94 -9.04 0.45
CA ASN A 166 4.90 -9.55 -0.53
C ASN A 166 4.40 -10.78 -1.31
N PRO A 167 3.87 -11.84 -0.65
CA PRO A 167 3.37 -13.01 -1.39
C PRO A 167 2.23 -12.67 -2.37
N ARG A 168 1.36 -11.75 -1.98
CA ARG A 168 0.24 -11.28 -2.81
C ARG A 168 0.75 -10.48 -4.01
N LEU A 169 1.78 -9.67 -3.82
CA LEU A 169 2.42 -8.85 -4.84
C LEU A 169 3.36 -9.66 -5.76
N GLY A 170 3.57 -10.95 -5.51
CA GLY A 170 4.49 -11.77 -6.28
C GLY A 170 5.95 -11.48 -5.97
N ILE A 171 6.26 -11.15 -4.72
CA ILE A 171 7.61 -11.06 -4.20
C ILE A 171 7.85 -12.31 -3.36
N VAL A 172 8.81 -13.14 -3.78
CA VAL A 172 9.05 -14.48 -3.23
C VAL A 172 10.43 -14.56 -2.58
N GLY A 173 10.55 -15.33 -1.49
CA GLY A 173 11.84 -15.64 -0.83
C GLY A 173 12.30 -14.59 0.17
N GLY A 174 11.49 -13.58 0.49
CA GLY A 174 11.88 -12.62 1.51
C GLY A 174 11.07 -11.32 1.53
N ILE A 175 11.51 -10.38 2.38
CA ILE A 175 10.93 -9.06 2.48
C ILE A 175 11.44 -8.13 1.37
N SER A 176 10.75 -7.00 1.19
CA SER A 176 11.21 -5.90 0.34
C SER A 176 12.10 -4.94 1.14
N ILE A 177 13.13 -4.43 0.49
CA ILE A 177 13.92 -3.29 0.96
C ILE A 177 13.33 -2.03 0.33
N LEU A 178 12.58 -1.28 1.13
CA LEU A 178 11.76 -0.15 0.65
C LEU A 178 11.83 1.06 1.59
N GLY A 179 11.24 2.16 1.13
CA GLY A 179 11.10 3.42 1.86
C GLY A 179 11.47 4.60 0.96
N THR A 180 10.48 5.43 0.62
CA THR A 180 10.66 6.61 -0.26
C THR A 180 11.29 7.79 0.46
N THR A 181 10.98 7.94 1.75
CA THR A 181 11.46 9.03 2.60
C THR A 181 12.64 8.64 3.51
N GLY A 182 12.90 7.33 3.66
CA GLY A 182 13.87 6.80 4.60
C GLY A 182 13.35 6.71 6.05
N ILE A 183 12.21 7.34 6.35
CA ILE A 183 11.61 7.43 7.69
C ILE A 183 10.28 6.68 7.72
N VAL A 184 10.00 5.99 8.82
CA VAL A 184 8.69 5.40 9.12
C VAL A 184 7.90 6.38 9.97
N GLU A 185 6.77 6.83 9.45
CA GLU A 185 5.78 7.58 10.22
C GLU A 185 4.68 6.63 10.68
N PRO A 186 4.51 6.44 12.01
CA PRO A 186 3.47 5.57 12.53
C PRO A 186 2.08 5.95 12.02
N MET A 187 1.25 4.94 11.72
CA MET A 187 -0.12 5.12 11.23
C MET A 187 -0.21 6.03 9.98
N SER A 188 0.72 5.87 9.03
CA SER A 188 0.79 6.67 7.81
C SER A 188 -0.33 6.31 6.84
N GLU A 189 -1.23 7.25 6.56
CA GLU A 189 -2.22 7.11 5.48
C GLU A 189 -1.53 7.02 4.12
N GLN A 190 -0.40 7.72 3.94
CA GLN A 190 0.38 7.67 2.71
C GLN A 190 0.91 6.27 2.42
N ALA A 191 1.37 5.53 3.43
CA ALA A 191 1.82 4.15 3.26
C ALA A 191 0.71 3.22 2.75
N LEU A 192 -0.54 3.42 3.21
CA LEU A 192 -1.70 2.69 2.70
C LEU A 192 -2.01 3.07 1.25
N VAL A 193 -1.96 4.36 0.91
CA VAL A 193 -2.15 4.85 -0.46
C VAL A 193 -1.06 4.31 -1.40
N ASP A 194 0.19 4.27 -0.95
CA ASP A 194 1.31 3.71 -1.73
C ASP A 194 1.10 2.21 -2.00
N THR A 195 0.59 1.46 -1.02
CA THR A 195 0.23 0.05 -1.20
C THR A 195 -0.88 -0.11 -2.25
N ILE A 196 -1.94 0.71 -2.17
CA ILE A 196 -3.02 0.72 -3.17
C ILE A 196 -2.46 1.02 -4.57
N ARG A 197 -1.56 1.99 -4.69
CA ARG A 197 -0.91 2.35 -5.95
C ARG A 197 -0.13 1.18 -6.56
N VAL A 198 0.60 0.45 -5.73
CA VAL A 198 1.35 -0.75 -6.18
C VAL A 198 0.39 -1.84 -6.67
N GLU A 199 -0.68 -2.14 -5.92
CA GLU A 199 -1.68 -3.12 -6.34
C GLU A 199 -2.37 -2.70 -7.65
N LEU A 200 -2.74 -1.44 -7.80
CA LEU A 200 -3.36 -0.90 -9.01
C LEU A 200 -2.43 -0.99 -10.23
N ARG A 201 -1.13 -0.67 -10.07
CA ARG A 201 -0.13 -0.86 -11.13
C ARG A 201 -0.06 -2.31 -11.59
N GLN A 202 -0.05 -3.26 -10.65
CA GLN A 202 -0.08 -4.68 -11.00
C GLN A 202 -1.36 -5.08 -11.73
N LYS A 203 -2.53 -4.60 -11.29
CA LYS A 203 -3.79 -4.86 -11.99
C LYS A 203 -3.80 -4.26 -13.38
N ARG A 204 -3.19 -3.08 -13.57
CA ARG A 204 -3.09 -2.46 -14.90
C ARG A 204 -2.30 -3.29 -15.91
N THR A 205 -1.30 -4.06 -15.46
CA THR A 205 -0.58 -4.99 -16.35
C THR A 205 -1.43 -6.21 -16.75
N GLN A 206 -2.55 -6.44 -16.05
CA GLN A 206 -3.46 -7.56 -16.30
C GLN A 206 -4.68 -7.15 -17.14
N GLY A 207 -5.02 -5.87 -17.18
CA GLY A 207 -6.18 -5.38 -17.94
C GLY A 207 -6.49 -3.91 -17.77
N ASP A 208 -7.45 -3.43 -18.54
CA ASP A 208 -7.89 -2.04 -18.60
C ASP A 208 -9.01 -1.73 -17.58
N TYR A 209 -9.56 -2.72 -16.90
CA TYR A 209 -10.67 -2.60 -15.96
C TYR A 209 -10.30 -3.19 -14.61
N VAL A 210 -10.74 -2.54 -13.52
CA VAL A 210 -10.36 -2.93 -12.17
C VAL A 210 -11.56 -3.01 -11.23
N LEU A 211 -11.52 -4.00 -10.32
CA LEU A 211 -12.46 -4.14 -9.23
C LEU A 211 -11.86 -3.54 -7.95
N LEU A 212 -12.59 -2.62 -7.34
CA LEU A 212 -12.23 -1.92 -6.10
C LEU A 212 -13.17 -2.33 -4.96
N THR A 213 -12.63 -2.51 -3.75
CA THR A 213 -13.45 -2.77 -2.57
C THR A 213 -12.92 -2.06 -1.33
N PRO A 214 -13.77 -1.31 -0.60
CA PRO A 214 -13.40 -0.65 0.64
C PRO A 214 -13.58 -1.58 1.86
N GLY A 215 -12.59 -2.41 2.14
CA GLY A 215 -12.54 -3.24 3.35
C GLY A 215 -13.00 -4.70 3.17
N ASN A 216 -12.89 -5.48 4.26
CA ASN A 216 -13.03 -6.95 4.23
C ASN A 216 -14.43 -7.44 3.87
N TYR A 217 -15.49 -6.74 4.32
CA TYR A 217 -16.88 -7.13 3.99
C TYR A 217 -17.15 -7.16 2.48
N GLY A 218 -16.47 -6.28 1.71
CA GLY A 218 -16.55 -6.31 0.26
C GLY A 218 -15.97 -7.57 -0.34
N SER A 219 -14.84 -8.04 0.18
CA SER A 219 -14.21 -9.29 -0.25
C SER A 219 -15.09 -10.51 0.02
N ASP A 220 -15.76 -10.56 1.17
CA ASP A 220 -16.70 -11.64 1.50
C ASP A 220 -17.91 -11.61 0.56
N PHE A 221 -18.50 -10.45 0.30
CA PHE A 221 -19.62 -10.31 -0.62
C PHE A 221 -19.25 -10.70 -2.06
N ILE A 222 -18.07 -10.29 -2.53
CA ILE A 222 -17.53 -10.64 -3.85
C ILE A 222 -17.40 -12.15 -3.99
N ARG A 223 -16.86 -12.84 -2.96
CA ARG A 223 -16.71 -14.31 -2.95
C ARG A 223 -18.04 -15.02 -2.87
N ASP A 224 -18.88 -14.65 -1.91
CA ASP A 224 -20.04 -15.44 -1.52
C ASP A 224 -21.27 -15.16 -2.40
N SER A 225 -21.45 -13.90 -2.82
CA SER A 225 -22.61 -13.48 -3.61
C SER A 225 -22.32 -13.42 -5.11
N LEU A 226 -21.15 -12.92 -5.51
CA LEU A 226 -20.80 -12.76 -6.92
C LEU A 226 -19.98 -13.94 -7.47
N LYS A 227 -19.51 -14.84 -6.59
CA LYS A 227 -18.65 -15.98 -6.97
C LYS A 227 -17.36 -15.59 -7.70
N ILE A 228 -16.83 -14.42 -7.37
CA ILE A 228 -15.56 -13.89 -7.91
C ILE A 228 -14.47 -14.11 -6.85
N ASP A 229 -13.27 -14.51 -7.27
CA ASP A 229 -12.12 -14.61 -6.37
C ASP A 229 -11.83 -13.21 -5.78
N PRO A 230 -11.85 -13.04 -4.44
CA PRO A 230 -11.52 -11.78 -3.79
C PRO A 230 -10.15 -11.19 -4.19
N LYS A 231 -9.20 -12.02 -4.62
CA LYS A 231 -7.88 -11.58 -5.14
C LYS A 231 -7.99 -10.76 -6.42
N THR A 232 -9.12 -10.82 -7.12
CA THR A 232 -9.39 -9.97 -8.29
C THR A 232 -9.52 -8.51 -7.90
N ALA A 233 -10.02 -8.22 -6.70
CA ALA A 233 -10.26 -6.87 -6.21
C ALA A 233 -9.01 -6.26 -5.55
N VAL A 234 -8.83 -4.94 -5.76
CA VAL A 234 -7.90 -4.11 -4.99
C VAL A 234 -8.62 -3.57 -3.75
N GLN A 235 -8.01 -3.76 -2.58
CA GLN A 235 -8.55 -3.23 -1.33
C GLN A 235 -8.15 -1.75 -1.16
N VAL A 236 -9.12 -0.85 -1.28
CA VAL A 236 -8.89 0.60 -1.24
C VAL A 236 -9.14 1.24 0.13
N SER A 237 -9.47 0.45 1.15
CA SER A 237 -9.75 0.92 2.51
C SER A 237 -10.80 2.04 2.53
N ASN A 238 -10.42 3.22 3.01
CA ASN A 238 -11.26 4.42 3.02
C ASN A 238 -10.92 5.41 1.90
N PHE A 239 -9.90 5.12 1.08
CA PHE A 239 -9.28 6.05 0.11
C PHE A 239 -9.90 5.94 -1.28
N ILE A 240 -11.23 5.93 -1.38
CA ILE A 240 -11.95 5.72 -2.65
C ILE A 240 -11.57 6.78 -3.67
N GLY A 241 -11.60 8.07 -3.30
CA GLY A 241 -11.27 9.15 -4.23
C GLY A 241 -9.84 9.09 -4.75
N VAL A 242 -8.88 8.89 -3.84
CA VAL A 242 -7.45 8.76 -4.21
C VAL A 242 -7.24 7.54 -5.12
N SER A 243 -7.95 6.44 -4.85
CA SER A 243 -7.86 5.24 -5.70
C SER A 243 -8.38 5.48 -7.10
N LEU A 244 -9.46 6.24 -7.26
CA LEU A 244 -9.96 6.66 -8.58
C LEU A 244 -8.96 7.56 -9.31
N ASP A 245 -8.30 8.49 -8.58
CA ASP A 245 -7.27 9.33 -9.18
C ASP A 245 -6.08 8.49 -9.66
N ILE A 246 -5.64 7.52 -8.87
CA ILE A 246 -4.57 6.58 -9.27
C ILE A 246 -5.01 5.74 -10.48
N CYS A 247 -6.27 5.30 -10.56
CA CYS A 247 -6.79 4.59 -11.72
C CYS A 247 -6.69 5.44 -13.00
N LYS A 248 -7.03 6.74 -12.92
CA LYS A 248 -6.86 7.68 -14.04
C LYS A 248 -5.40 7.87 -14.42
N GLU A 249 -4.51 8.09 -13.45
CA GLU A 249 -3.07 8.23 -13.68
C GLU A 249 -2.46 7.00 -14.37
N LEU A 250 -3.05 5.83 -14.15
CA LEU A 250 -2.63 4.56 -14.73
C LEU A 250 -3.38 4.20 -16.03
N ASP A 251 -4.20 5.09 -16.56
CA ASP A 251 -4.97 4.94 -17.79
C ASP A 251 -5.92 3.72 -17.78
N PHE A 252 -6.57 3.42 -16.63
CA PHE A 252 -7.67 2.47 -16.62
C PHE A 252 -8.86 3.01 -17.41
N LYS A 253 -9.47 2.15 -18.24
CA LYS A 253 -10.70 2.49 -18.98
C LYS A 253 -11.94 2.47 -18.10
N GLY A 254 -11.91 1.65 -17.04
CA GLY A 254 -13.03 1.64 -16.10
C GLY A 254 -12.72 0.94 -14.78
N ALA A 255 -13.56 1.24 -13.79
CA ALA A 255 -13.50 0.67 -12.46
C ALA A 255 -14.90 0.28 -11.96
N LEU A 256 -14.98 -0.80 -11.20
CA LEU A 256 -16.17 -1.20 -10.47
C LEU A 256 -15.91 -1.13 -8.97
N LEU A 257 -16.69 -0.35 -8.24
CA LEU A 257 -16.61 -0.24 -6.78
C LEU A 257 -17.69 -1.11 -6.14
N ILE A 258 -17.29 -2.09 -5.32
CA ILE A 258 -18.23 -2.93 -4.57
C ILE A 258 -17.98 -2.75 -3.08
N GLY A 259 -18.99 -2.34 -2.31
CA GLY A 259 -18.80 -2.07 -0.90
C GLY A 259 -20.07 -2.10 -0.04
N HIS A 260 -19.84 -2.19 1.27
CA HIS A 260 -20.89 -2.16 2.27
C HIS A 260 -21.48 -0.76 2.41
N ILE A 261 -22.81 -0.67 2.61
CA ILE A 261 -23.55 0.60 2.76
C ILE A 261 -22.93 1.52 3.81
N GLY A 262 -22.43 0.99 4.93
CA GLY A 262 -21.80 1.79 5.98
C GLY A 262 -20.62 2.67 5.53
N LYS A 263 -19.99 2.33 4.37
CA LYS A 263 -18.98 3.19 3.73
C LYS A 263 -19.55 3.92 2.50
N LEU A 264 -20.27 3.18 1.62
CA LEU A 264 -20.69 3.74 0.35
C LEU A 264 -21.77 4.82 0.47
N VAL A 265 -22.59 4.81 1.52
CA VAL A 265 -23.57 5.88 1.79
C VAL A 265 -22.91 7.26 1.82
N LYS A 266 -21.69 7.36 2.35
CA LYS A 266 -20.92 8.62 2.43
C LYS A 266 -20.62 9.23 1.07
N LEU A 267 -20.49 8.39 0.04
CA LEU A 267 -20.31 8.84 -1.34
C LEU A 267 -21.55 9.57 -1.87
N GLY A 268 -22.74 9.23 -1.36
CA GLY A 268 -23.96 9.97 -1.69
C GLY A 268 -23.94 11.44 -1.28
N GLY A 269 -23.15 11.78 -0.26
CA GLY A 269 -22.82 13.14 0.17
C GLY A 269 -21.53 13.69 -0.43
N GLY A 270 -20.86 12.96 -1.35
CA GLY A 270 -19.60 13.39 -1.98
C GLY A 270 -18.34 13.13 -1.16
N MET A 271 -18.43 12.40 -0.05
CA MET A 271 -17.26 12.09 0.83
C MET A 271 -16.43 10.99 0.21
N MET A 272 -15.31 11.33 -0.43
CA MET A 272 -14.42 10.39 -1.14
C MET A 272 -13.39 9.70 -0.24
N ASN A 273 -13.20 10.16 1.00
CA ASN A 273 -12.55 9.42 2.07
C ASN A 273 -13.64 9.03 3.10
N THR A 274 -13.88 7.72 3.25
CA THR A 274 -14.99 7.21 4.06
C THR A 274 -14.64 6.97 5.52
N HIS A 275 -13.45 7.38 5.97
CA HIS A 275 -13.05 7.26 7.38
C HIS A 275 -13.87 8.21 8.26
N SER A 276 -14.34 7.71 9.42
CA SER A 276 -15.22 8.46 10.33
C SER A 276 -14.59 9.73 10.92
N LYS A 277 -13.25 9.82 10.97
CA LYS A 277 -12.56 11.04 11.42
C LYS A 277 -12.82 12.26 10.53
N TYR A 278 -13.20 12.06 9.26
CA TYR A 278 -13.56 13.13 8.33
C TYR A 278 -15.06 13.48 8.36
N GLY A 279 -15.84 12.71 9.11
CA GLY A 279 -17.27 12.85 9.29
C GLY A 279 -17.97 11.49 9.18
N ASP A 280 -18.94 11.26 10.06
CA ASP A 280 -19.76 10.05 9.93
C ASP A 280 -20.86 10.26 8.88
N CYS A 281 -21.77 11.17 9.12
CA CYS A 281 -22.84 11.64 8.22
C CYS A 281 -23.68 10.53 7.55
N ARG A 282 -23.64 9.29 8.05
CA ARG A 282 -24.37 8.16 7.43
C ARG A 282 -25.86 8.31 7.54
N THR A 283 -26.34 8.63 8.74
CA THR A 283 -27.77 8.82 9.04
C THR A 283 -28.29 10.09 8.42
N GLU A 284 -27.52 11.18 8.41
CA GLU A 284 -27.86 12.45 7.80
C GLU A 284 -28.02 12.31 6.28
N ILE A 285 -27.11 11.60 5.61
CA ILE A 285 -27.21 11.38 4.17
C ILE A 285 -28.44 10.53 3.84
N LEU A 286 -28.68 9.42 4.57
CA LEU A 286 -29.88 8.61 4.38
C LEU A 286 -31.16 9.41 4.66
N SER A 287 -31.18 10.21 5.73
CA SER A 287 -32.32 11.07 6.08
C SER A 287 -32.59 12.13 5.01
N ALA A 288 -31.54 12.71 4.41
CA ALA A 288 -31.69 13.64 3.29
C ALA A 288 -32.30 12.96 2.05
N MET A 289 -31.87 11.74 1.72
CA MET A 289 -32.46 10.95 0.63
C MET A 289 -33.92 10.59 0.93
N ALA A 290 -34.22 10.19 2.17
CA ALA A 290 -35.55 9.87 2.64
C ALA A 290 -36.50 11.08 2.55
N GLY A 291 -36.04 12.26 2.99
CA GLY A 291 -36.80 13.51 2.87
C GLY A 291 -37.13 13.89 1.42
N ALA A 292 -36.16 13.69 0.51
CA ALA A 292 -36.37 13.93 -0.92
C ALA A 292 -37.43 12.98 -1.54
N GLU A 293 -37.62 11.78 -0.96
CA GLU A 293 -38.63 10.79 -1.35
C GLU A 293 -39.95 10.92 -0.54
N GLY A 294 -40.12 12.02 0.21
CA GLY A 294 -41.35 12.33 0.93
C GLY A 294 -41.60 11.46 2.17
N VAL A 295 -40.54 10.97 2.81
CA VAL A 295 -40.64 10.34 4.12
C VAL A 295 -40.98 11.41 5.17
N ASP A 296 -41.87 11.08 6.09
CA ASP A 296 -42.37 12.01 7.09
C ASP A 296 -41.28 12.44 8.10
N ALA A 297 -41.52 13.60 8.71
CA ALA A 297 -40.53 14.21 9.61
C ALA A 297 -40.28 13.40 10.91
N GLU A 298 -41.26 12.60 11.36
CA GLU A 298 -41.10 11.76 12.55
C GLU A 298 -40.13 10.61 12.25
N THR A 299 -40.33 9.89 11.14
CA THR A 299 -39.43 8.85 10.64
C THR A 299 -38.01 9.40 10.40
N ILE A 300 -37.87 10.60 9.81
CA ILE A 300 -36.57 11.23 9.59
C ILE A 300 -35.88 11.52 10.92
N ARG A 301 -36.56 12.05 11.93
CA ARG A 301 -35.97 12.27 13.26
C ARG A 301 -35.51 10.96 13.88
N ALA A 302 -36.30 9.87 13.77
CA ALA A 302 -35.91 8.57 14.25
C ALA A 302 -34.68 8.00 13.53
N MET A 303 -34.58 8.24 12.21
CA MET A 303 -33.39 7.83 11.42
C MET A 303 -32.11 8.55 11.87
N LEU A 304 -32.19 9.83 12.25
CA LEU A 304 -31.03 10.58 12.73
C LEU A 304 -30.45 10.05 14.05
N GLU A 305 -31.28 9.35 14.84
CA GLU A 305 -30.86 8.72 16.12
C GLU A 305 -30.38 7.26 15.92
N CYS A 306 -30.41 6.73 14.71
CA CYS A 306 -29.94 5.39 14.42
C CYS A 306 -28.41 5.25 14.55
N VAL A 307 -27.96 4.08 15.03
CA VAL A 307 -26.55 3.77 15.14
C VAL A 307 -25.96 3.22 13.84
N SER A 308 -26.80 2.57 13.01
CA SER A 308 -26.37 1.91 11.78
C SER A 308 -27.27 2.28 10.59
N CYS A 309 -26.72 2.08 9.37
CA CYS A 309 -27.52 2.21 8.14
C CYS A 309 -28.64 1.15 8.09
N ASP A 310 -28.41 -0.06 8.59
CA ASP A 310 -29.42 -1.13 8.57
C ASP A 310 -30.62 -0.78 9.46
N ASP A 311 -30.41 -0.09 10.59
CA ASP A 311 -31.49 0.44 11.43
C ASP A 311 -32.31 1.50 10.68
N CYS A 312 -31.65 2.43 9.98
CA CYS A 312 -32.34 3.39 9.12
C CYS A 312 -33.18 2.70 8.03
N LEU A 313 -32.62 1.67 7.38
CA LEU A 313 -33.34 0.90 6.35
C LEU A 313 -34.56 0.18 6.91
N ARG A 314 -34.51 -0.26 8.17
CA ARG A 314 -35.65 -0.89 8.86
C ARG A 314 -36.77 0.12 9.10
N LEU A 315 -36.45 1.36 9.52
CA LEU A 315 -37.43 2.42 9.72
C LEU A 315 -38.12 2.85 8.42
N LEU A 316 -37.42 2.77 7.28
CA LEU A 316 -37.97 3.15 5.98
C LEU A 316 -39.06 2.21 5.46
N GLY A 317 -39.12 0.95 5.92
CA GLY A 317 -40.11 -0.04 5.47
C GLY A 317 -40.21 -0.11 3.94
N ASP A 318 -41.41 0.07 3.41
CA ASP A 318 -41.72 0.04 1.96
C ASP A 318 -41.09 1.21 1.16
N ARG A 319 -40.70 2.29 1.84
CA ARG A 319 -40.00 3.41 1.20
C ARG A 319 -38.53 3.14 0.88
N LYS A 320 -37.97 2.06 1.45
CA LYS A 320 -36.55 1.70 1.36
C LYS A 320 -36.03 1.67 -0.07
N GLU A 321 -36.74 1.05 -1.00
CA GLU A 321 -36.29 0.92 -2.39
C GLU A 321 -36.12 2.28 -3.08
N LYS A 322 -37.08 3.18 -2.90
CA LYS A 322 -37.02 4.53 -3.50
C LYS A 322 -35.86 5.36 -2.95
N VAL A 323 -35.66 5.28 -1.62
CA VAL A 323 -34.57 5.98 -0.94
C VAL A 323 -33.21 5.43 -1.40
N LEU A 324 -33.08 4.11 -1.54
CA LEU A 324 -31.85 3.47 -2.03
C LEU A 324 -31.58 3.82 -3.51
N LEU A 325 -32.62 3.88 -4.35
CA LEU A 325 -32.48 4.32 -5.73
C LEU A 325 -31.92 5.76 -5.79
N ARG A 326 -32.51 6.67 -5.04
CA ARG A 326 -32.02 8.06 -4.91
C ARG A 326 -30.60 8.12 -4.43
N LEU A 327 -30.25 7.33 -3.42
CA LEU A 327 -28.88 7.24 -2.91
C LEU A 327 -27.92 6.76 -3.99
N MET A 328 -28.25 5.70 -4.75
CA MET A 328 -27.42 5.19 -5.83
C MET A 328 -27.22 6.20 -6.96
N GLU A 329 -28.22 7.00 -7.31
CA GLU A 329 -28.10 8.11 -8.26
C GLU A 329 -27.06 9.14 -7.79
N ARG A 330 -27.11 9.52 -6.49
CA ARG A 330 -26.14 10.46 -5.91
C ARG A 330 -24.73 9.86 -5.83
N ILE A 331 -24.61 8.60 -5.46
CA ILE A 331 -23.32 7.89 -5.46
C ILE A 331 -22.73 7.87 -6.87
N ARG A 332 -23.53 7.49 -7.88
CA ARG A 332 -23.11 7.47 -9.28
C ARG A 332 -22.63 8.86 -9.73
N PHE A 333 -23.41 9.90 -9.42
CA PHE A 333 -23.04 11.29 -9.75
C PHE A 333 -21.67 11.66 -9.20
N HIS A 334 -21.41 11.45 -7.91
CA HIS A 334 -20.15 11.83 -7.28
C HIS A 334 -18.98 10.97 -7.74
N LEU A 335 -19.21 9.67 -7.96
CA LEU A 335 -18.18 8.78 -8.50
C LEU A 335 -17.79 9.19 -9.93
N GLN A 336 -18.78 9.44 -10.80
CA GLN A 336 -18.50 9.85 -12.19
C GLN A 336 -17.83 11.22 -12.24
N TYR A 337 -18.25 12.17 -11.39
CA TYR A 337 -17.58 13.47 -11.28
C TYR A 337 -16.09 13.32 -10.93
N ARG A 338 -15.74 12.40 -10.02
CA ARG A 338 -14.35 12.13 -9.66
C ARG A 338 -13.60 11.34 -10.73
N ALA A 339 -14.25 10.36 -11.33
CA ALA A 339 -13.66 9.50 -12.36
C ALA A 339 -13.40 10.25 -13.69
N GLY A 340 -14.11 11.36 -13.95
CA GLY A 340 -14.02 12.07 -15.23
C GLY A 340 -14.52 11.20 -16.39
N ASP A 341 -13.68 10.99 -17.41
CA ASP A 341 -14.02 10.18 -18.60
C ASP A 341 -13.89 8.67 -18.38
N MET A 342 -13.27 8.24 -17.27
CA MET A 342 -13.16 6.82 -16.91
C MET A 342 -14.54 6.25 -16.58
N GLU A 343 -14.90 5.10 -17.16
CA GLU A 343 -16.13 4.41 -16.85
C GLU A 343 -16.15 3.95 -15.38
N ILE A 344 -17.20 4.28 -14.63
CA ILE A 344 -17.32 3.87 -13.22
C ILE A 344 -18.65 3.18 -12.97
N GLY A 345 -18.59 2.05 -12.28
CA GLY A 345 -19.74 1.33 -11.76
C GLY A 345 -19.66 1.20 -10.25
N CYS A 346 -20.83 0.93 -9.63
CA CYS A 346 -20.92 0.73 -8.20
C CYS A 346 -21.98 -0.31 -7.85
N ALA A 347 -21.67 -1.20 -6.89
CA ALA A 347 -22.65 -2.07 -6.24
C ALA A 347 -22.53 -1.93 -4.72
N MET A 348 -23.66 -1.69 -4.07
CA MET A 348 -23.78 -1.46 -2.63
C MET A 348 -24.57 -2.60 -1.99
N PHE A 349 -24.07 -3.09 -0.86
CA PHE A 349 -24.73 -4.18 -0.13
C PHE A 349 -24.73 -3.91 1.38
N SER A 350 -25.58 -4.65 2.11
CA SER A 350 -25.47 -4.81 3.56
C SER A 350 -25.40 -6.29 3.94
N LYS A 351 -25.05 -6.58 5.18
CA LYS A 351 -25.06 -7.96 5.69
C LYS A 351 -26.48 -8.47 5.91
N GLU A 352 -27.38 -7.59 6.34
CA GLU A 352 -28.77 -7.93 6.69
C GLU A 352 -29.64 -8.10 5.44
N TYR A 353 -29.47 -7.20 4.44
CA TYR A 353 -30.36 -7.13 3.28
C TYR A 353 -29.74 -7.61 1.97
N GLY A 354 -28.48 -8.04 1.97
CA GLY A 354 -27.79 -8.43 0.74
C GLY A 354 -27.53 -7.25 -0.19
N LEU A 355 -27.72 -7.44 -1.50
CA LEU A 355 -27.55 -6.36 -2.49
C LEU A 355 -28.64 -5.30 -2.33
N LEU A 356 -28.22 -4.07 -2.10
CA LEU A 356 -29.09 -2.90 -1.89
C LEU A 356 -29.30 -2.06 -3.15
N GLY A 357 -28.34 -2.07 -4.05
CA GLY A 357 -28.41 -1.32 -5.31
C GLY A 357 -27.13 -1.45 -6.12
N LYS A 358 -27.25 -1.26 -7.42
CA LYS A 358 -26.11 -1.26 -8.36
C LYS A 358 -26.36 -0.29 -9.52
N THR A 359 -25.27 0.18 -10.14
CA THR A 359 -25.36 0.95 -11.39
C THR A 359 -25.66 0.02 -12.58
N GLU A 360 -26.25 0.56 -13.64
CA GLU A 360 -26.69 -0.19 -14.83
C GLU A 360 -25.52 -0.95 -15.50
N ASN A 361 -24.32 -0.36 -15.50
CA ASN A 361 -23.12 -0.93 -16.14
C ASN A 361 -22.37 -1.97 -15.28
N THR A 362 -22.88 -2.30 -14.09
CA THR A 362 -22.19 -3.22 -13.16
C THR A 362 -21.86 -4.58 -13.78
N GLU A 363 -22.85 -5.22 -14.42
CA GLU A 363 -22.67 -6.55 -15.02
C GLU A 363 -21.68 -6.52 -16.21
N ALA A 364 -21.76 -5.47 -17.03
CA ALA A 364 -20.83 -5.29 -18.13
C ALA A 364 -19.39 -5.09 -17.63
N LEU A 365 -19.19 -4.34 -16.56
CA LEU A 365 -17.88 -4.16 -15.92
C LEU A 365 -17.36 -5.44 -15.31
N ILE A 366 -18.20 -6.24 -14.63
CA ILE A 366 -17.83 -7.56 -14.13
C ILE A 366 -17.33 -8.44 -15.29
N GLY A 367 -18.07 -8.51 -16.39
CA GLY A 367 -17.69 -9.27 -17.57
C GLY A 367 -16.33 -8.84 -18.12
N ARG A 368 -16.07 -7.54 -18.25
CA ARG A 368 -14.80 -7.01 -18.73
C ARG A 368 -13.64 -7.28 -17.76
N ILE A 369 -13.86 -7.18 -16.44
CA ILE A 369 -12.85 -7.47 -15.44
C ILE A 369 -12.44 -8.95 -15.45
N LEU A 370 -13.42 -9.86 -15.64
CA LEU A 370 -13.20 -11.30 -15.62
C LEU A 370 -12.71 -11.85 -16.96
N SER A 371 -12.90 -11.15 -18.07
CA SER A 371 -12.45 -11.60 -19.41
C SER A 371 -10.94 -11.54 -19.61
N PHE A 372 -10.19 -10.88 -18.72
CA PHE A 372 -8.74 -10.92 -18.73
C PHE A 372 -8.24 -12.12 -17.90
N PRO A 373 -7.48 -13.07 -18.50
CA PRO A 373 -6.98 -14.23 -17.78
C PRO A 373 -6.07 -13.78 -16.63
N SER A 374 -6.45 -14.15 -15.39
CA SER A 374 -5.53 -14.16 -14.25
C SER A 374 -4.29 -14.96 -14.69
N GLY A 375 -3.11 -14.34 -14.67
CA GLY A 375 -1.87 -14.83 -15.29
C GLY A 375 -1.28 -16.11 -14.70
N GLU A 376 -2.00 -17.24 -14.82
CA GLU A 376 -1.48 -18.59 -14.59
C GLU A 376 -1.49 -19.49 -15.86
N ALA A 377 -2.03 -19.01 -16.99
CA ALA A 377 -2.14 -19.79 -18.22
C ALA A 377 -1.15 -19.34 -19.32
N GLY A 378 0.14 -19.19 -18.97
CA GLY A 378 1.18 -18.81 -19.92
C GLY A 378 2.50 -19.58 -19.77
N ARG A 379 2.45 -20.85 -19.33
CA ARG A 379 3.57 -21.80 -19.45
C ARG A 379 3.10 -23.07 -20.13
N ALA A 380 3.03 -23.02 -21.42
CA ALA A 380 3.12 -24.21 -22.29
C ALA A 380 4.01 -23.82 -23.45
N GLN A 381 5.22 -24.15 -23.31
CA GLN A 381 6.24 -24.79 -24.14
C GLN A 381 6.23 -24.54 -25.68
N PRO A 382 7.34 -24.83 -26.36
CA PRO A 382 8.47 -25.69 -26.02
C PRO A 382 9.79 -24.94 -25.73
#